data_9ec60d937aeb3c0f6c97b7a5ac087a92
#
_entry.id   9ec60d937aeb3c0f6c97b7a5ac087a92
#
_cell.length_a   1.000
_cell.length_b   1.000
_cell.length_c   1.000
_cell.angle_alpha   90.00
_cell.angle_beta   90.00
_cell.angle_gamma   90.00
#
_symmetry.space_group_name_H-M   'P 1'
#
loop_
_entity.id
_entity.type
_entity.pdbx_description
1 polymer ?
#
loop_
_entity_poly.entity_id
_entity_poly.type
_entity_poly.pdbx_seq_one_letter_code
_entity_poly.pdbx_strand_id
1 'polypeptide(L)'
;KVAAFDIGGTLMEYKGMPGVWIDYYENGFRHVCEKLLPDLSESDIASGMEILRGYNPTIKYREADYSHKRIFGEIAQKWGTDISTDKIAYCFFEAFPLEAYTYPETIPVLYQLRTIGIKTATLTDVATGMPDELHKSYFPELIPYFDFYVSSTLCRYRKPNIKGLVDIAVHFGVKPDEMIFIGDERKDVLVAESFGCTS
;
A
#
# COMPACT_ATOMS: atom_id res chain seq x y z
N LYS A 1 16.82 -15.11 -11.68
CA LYS A 1 15.70 -15.53 -10.82
C LYS A 1 15.31 -14.40 -9.89
N VAL A 2 14.05 -14.33 -9.55
CA VAL A 2 13.47 -13.23 -8.75
C VAL A 2 12.65 -13.81 -7.61
N ALA A 3 12.83 -13.26 -6.39
CA ALA A 3 11.94 -13.44 -5.27
C ALA A 3 11.15 -12.14 -5.04
N ALA A 4 9.85 -12.19 -5.22
CA ALA A 4 8.95 -11.08 -4.95
C ALA A 4 8.19 -11.34 -3.64
N PHE A 5 7.95 -10.29 -2.87
CA PHE A 5 7.37 -10.38 -1.53
C PHE A 5 6.18 -9.44 -1.38
N ASP A 6 5.13 -9.90 -0.70
CA ASP A 6 4.29 -8.99 0.05
C ASP A 6 5.08 -8.38 1.22
N ILE A 7 4.57 -7.33 1.84
CA ILE A 7 5.25 -6.63 2.93
C ILE A 7 4.54 -6.89 4.26
N GLY A 8 3.30 -6.43 4.40
CA GLY A 8 2.54 -6.55 5.63
C GLY A 8 2.14 -8.00 5.91
N GLY A 9 2.40 -8.51 7.12
CA GLY A 9 2.17 -9.91 7.49
C GLY A 9 3.23 -10.90 6.97
N THR A 10 4.09 -10.48 6.03
CA THR A 10 5.13 -11.31 5.40
C THR A 10 6.54 -10.93 5.85
N LEU A 11 6.91 -9.67 5.76
CA LEU A 11 8.24 -9.15 6.12
C LEU A 11 8.21 -8.31 7.39
N MET A 12 7.08 -7.72 7.69
CA MET A 12 6.84 -6.88 8.85
C MET A 12 5.35 -6.82 9.18
N GLU A 13 5.01 -6.30 10.34
CA GLU A 13 3.64 -5.97 10.72
C GLU A 13 3.58 -4.59 11.39
N TYR A 14 2.38 -4.02 11.46
CA TYR A 14 2.14 -2.80 12.22
C TYR A 14 1.60 -3.14 13.62
N LYS A 15 2.28 -2.65 14.67
CA LYS A 15 1.75 -2.68 16.02
C LYS A 15 0.65 -1.64 16.15
N GLY A 16 -0.40 -1.99 16.89
CA GLY A 16 -1.50 -1.06 17.15
C GLY A 16 -2.40 -0.78 15.95
N MET A 17 -2.22 -1.53 14.87
CA MET A 17 -3.08 -1.42 13.71
C MET A 17 -4.50 -1.89 14.05
N PRO A 18 -5.52 -1.09 13.74
CA PRO A 18 -6.90 -1.55 13.90
C PRO A 18 -7.19 -2.67 12.92
N GLY A 19 -8.02 -3.61 13.32
CA GLY A 19 -8.46 -4.69 12.45
C GLY A 19 -9.19 -4.20 11.18
N VAL A 20 -9.67 -2.95 11.17
CA VAL A 20 -10.39 -2.35 10.05
C VAL A 20 -10.04 -0.87 9.89
N TRP A 21 -9.38 -0.50 8.80
CA TRP A 21 -9.01 0.88 8.47
C TRP A 21 -10.18 1.88 8.45
N ILE A 22 -11.37 1.42 8.14
CA ILE A 22 -12.58 2.25 8.00
C ILE A 22 -12.95 2.94 9.31
N ASP A 23 -12.69 2.28 10.45
CA ASP A 23 -13.02 2.81 11.78
C ASP A 23 -12.17 4.05 12.15
N TYR A 24 -11.09 4.28 11.42
CA TYR A 24 -10.18 5.40 11.61
C TYR A 24 -10.39 6.58 10.66
N TYR A 25 -11.24 6.44 9.67
CA TYR A 25 -11.45 7.49 8.68
C TYR A 25 -11.93 8.81 9.32
N GLU A 26 -12.81 8.71 10.30
CA GLU A 26 -13.29 9.90 11.01
C GLU A 26 -12.15 10.62 11.74
N ASN A 27 -11.31 9.88 12.49
CA ASN A 27 -10.17 10.45 13.19
C ASN A 27 -9.19 11.13 12.22
N GLY A 28 -8.90 10.50 11.08
CA GLY A 28 -8.06 11.08 10.04
C GLY A 28 -8.60 12.39 9.50
N PHE A 29 -9.88 12.45 9.18
CA PHE A 29 -10.49 13.69 8.67
C PHE A 29 -10.66 14.78 9.75
N ARG A 30 -10.93 14.41 11.01
CA ARG A 30 -10.92 15.38 12.13
C ARG A 30 -9.53 15.98 12.32
N HIS A 31 -8.48 15.17 12.19
CA HIS A 31 -7.11 15.66 12.25
C HIS A 31 -6.79 16.63 11.11
N VAL A 32 -7.24 16.34 9.88
CA VAL A 32 -7.13 17.27 8.74
C VAL A 32 -7.86 18.57 9.02
N CYS A 33 -9.08 18.50 9.57
CA CYS A 33 -9.85 19.66 9.97
C CYS A 33 -9.06 20.52 10.97
N GLU A 34 -8.60 19.94 12.07
CA GLU A 34 -7.86 20.65 13.13
C GLU A 34 -6.55 21.30 12.63
N LYS A 35 -5.84 20.65 11.73
CA LYS A 35 -4.51 21.09 11.30
C LYS A 35 -4.48 21.97 10.07
N LEU A 36 -5.38 21.74 9.13
CA LEU A 36 -5.31 22.36 7.80
C LEU A 36 -6.56 23.16 7.43
N LEU A 37 -7.75 22.76 7.89
CA LEU A 37 -9.05 23.27 7.43
C LEU A 37 -10.04 23.42 8.59
N PRO A 38 -9.78 24.33 9.55
CA PRO A 38 -10.58 24.44 10.78
C PRO A 38 -12.05 24.85 10.54
N ASP A 39 -12.37 25.36 9.37
CA ASP A 39 -13.73 25.82 9.01
C ASP A 39 -14.58 24.70 8.37
N LEU A 40 -14.06 23.47 8.21
CA LEU A 40 -14.84 22.34 7.70
C LEU A 40 -15.97 21.98 8.68
N SER A 41 -17.16 21.78 8.11
CA SER A 41 -18.33 21.34 8.86
C SER A 41 -18.34 19.83 9.07
N GLU A 42 -19.19 19.34 9.99
CA GLU A 42 -19.43 17.90 10.17
C GLU A 42 -19.94 17.23 8.87
N SER A 43 -20.68 17.97 8.04
CA SER A 43 -21.13 17.46 6.74
C SER A 43 -19.98 17.31 5.73
N ASP A 44 -18.95 18.15 5.81
CA ASP A 44 -17.76 18.04 4.96
C ASP A 44 -16.93 16.83 5.38
N ILE A 45 -16.72 16.64 6.68
CA ILE A 45 -16.06 15.43 7.22
C ILE A 45 -16.79 14.18 6.76
N ALA A 46 -18.12 14.13 6.91
CA ALA A 46 -18.93 13.00 6.47
C ALA A 46 -18.80 12.74 4.96
N SER A 47 -18.76 13.81 4.14
CA SER A 47 -18.57 13.68 2.70
C SER A 47 -17.21 13.10 2.32
N GLY A 48 -16.14 13.52 3.01
CA GLY A 48 -14.80 12.97 2.83
C GLY A 48 -14.74 11.48 3.19
N MET A 49 -15.36 11.09 4.30
CA MET A 49 -15.49 9.69 4.70
C MET A 49 -16.22 8.85 3.65
N GLU A 50 -17.34 9.36 3.10
CA GLU A 50 -18.12 8.67 2.08
C GLU A 50 -17.31 8.44 0.81
N ILE A 51 -16.60 9.47 0.32
CA ILE A 51 -15.71 9.35 -0.84
C ILE A 51 -14.64 8.30 -0.58
N LEU A 52 -13.93 8.36 0.56
CA LEU A 52 -12.87 7.40 0.86
C LEU A 52 -13.40 5.97 1.01
N ARG A 53 -14.57 5.79 1.61
CA ARG A 53 -15.29 4.50 1.67
C ARG A 53 -15.61 3.96 0.28
N GLY A 54 -16.02 4.81 -0.64
CA GLY A 54 -16.29 4.44 -2.03
C GLY A 54 -15.07 3.87 -2.76
N TYR A 55 -13.87 4.25 -2.31
CA TYR A 55 -12.59 3.73 -2.82
C TYR A 55 -12.05 2.53 -2.03
N ASN A 56 -12.65 2.15 -0.90
CA ASN A 56 -12.14 1.03 -0.10
C ASN A 56 -12.57 -0.32 -0.70
N PRO A 57 -11.61 -1.21 -1.08
CA PRO A 57 -11.92 -2.49 -1.71
C PRO A 57 -12.62 -3.49 -0.77
N THR A 58 -12.55 -3.28 0.54
CA THR A 58 -13.28 -4.11 1.51
C THR A 58 -14.77 -3.80 1.51
N ILE A 59 -15.15 -2.54 1.24
CA ILE A 59 -16.56 -2.13 1.14
C ILE A 59 -17.12 -2.44 -0.25
N LYS A 60 -16.35 -2.07 -1.28
CA LYS A 60 -16.72 -2.28 -2.67
C LYS A 60 -15.56 -2.96 -3.38
N TYR A 61 -15.67 -4.28 -3.58
CA TYR A 61 -14.64 -5.05 -4.26
C TYR A 61 -14.26 -4.40 -5.59
N ARG A 62 -12.96 -4.29 -5.81
CA ARG A 62 -12.35 -3.82 -7.05
C ARG A 62 -10.91 -4.33 -7.14
N GLU A 63 -10.48 -4.64 -8.35
CA GLU A 63 -9.07 -4.94 -8.62
C GLU A 63 -8.26 -3.69 -8.95
N ALA A 64 -8.87 -2.70 -9.63
CA ALA A 64 -8.19 -1.43 -9.92
C ALA A 64 -7.86 -0.69 -8.62
N ASP A 65 -6.66 -0.13 -8.52
CA ASP A 65 -6.27 0.75 -7.42
C ASP A 65 -6.04 2.19 -7.90
N TYR A 66 -6.17 3.13 -6.97
CA TYR A 66 -6.13 4.55 -7.26
C TYR A 66 -5.16 5.28 -6.34
N SER A 67 -4.40 6.20 -6.92
CA SER A 67 -3.46 7.02 -6.16
C SER A 67 -4.18 7.93 -5.16
N HIS A 68 -3.49 8.28 -4.08
CA HIS A 68 -3.94 9.29 -3.12
C HIS A 68 -4.32 10.61 -3.80
N LYS A 69 -3.61 11.01 -4.86
CA LYS A 69 -3.90 12.24 -5.62
C LYS A 69 -5.30 12.23 -6.22
N ARG A 70 -5.75 11.08 -6.73
CA ARG A 70 -7.12 10.95 -7.25
C ARG A 70 -8.13 11.02 -6.13
N ILE A 71 -7.92 10.24 -5.06
CA ILE A 71 -8.88 10.11 -3.97
C ILE A 71 -9.01 11.43 -3.20
N PHE A 72 -7.90 11.97 -2.71
CA PHE A 72 -7.90 13.24 -1.98
C PHE A 72 -8.13 14.46 -2.90
N GLY A 73 -7.91 14.32 -4.21
CA GLY A 73 -8.33 15.32 -5.19
C GLY A 73 -9.83 15.45 -5.29
N GLU A 74 -10.57 14.34 -5.30
CA GLU A 74 -12.03 14.34 -5.27
C GLU A 74 -12.56 14.91 -3.95
N ILE A 75 -11.92 14.58 -2.82
CA ILE A 75 -12.26 15.14 -1.50
C ILE A 75 -11.99 16.64 -1.46
N ALA A 76 -10.82 17.10 -1.89
CA ALA A 76 -10.47 18.53 -1.93
C ALA A 76 -11.43 19.34 -2.80
N GLN A 77 -11.81 18.81 -3.95
CA GLN A 77 -12.81 19.41 -4.83
C GLN A 77 -14.18 19.50 -4.14
N LYS A 78 -14.60 18.45 -3.44
CA LYS A 78 -15.86 18.42 -2.69
C LYS A 78 -15.89 19.46 -1.57
N TRP A 79 -14.74 19.67 -0.89
CA TRP A 79 -14.58 20.67 0.17
C TRP A 79 -14.34 22.10 -0.33
N GLY A 80 -14.11 22.27 -1.65
CA GLY A 80 -13.84 23.58 -2.24
C GLY A 80 -12.51 24.19 -1.76
N THR A 81 -11.49 23.36 -1.48
CA THR A 81 -10.18 23.81 -0.98
C THR A 81 -9.09 23.68 -2.03
N ASP A 82 -8.14 24.64 -2.01
CA ASP A 82 -6.93 24.65 -2.84
C ASP A 82 -5.71 23.99 -2.15
N ILE A 83 -5.89 23.44 -0.95
CA ILE A 83 -4.81 22.72 -0.26
C ILE A 83 -4.44 21.49 -1.09
N SER A 84 -3.13 21.30 -1.27
CA SER A 84 -2.62 20.20 -2.11
C SER A 84 -3.06 18.83 -1.56
N THR A 85 -3.38 17.93 -2.48
CA THR A 85 -3.78 16.54 -2.16
C THR A 85 -2.75 15.80 -1.33
N ASP A 86 -1.45 16.06 -1.57
CA ASP A 86 -0.36 15.48 -0.79
C ASP A 86 -0.47 15.93 0.68
N LYS A 87 -0.65 17.24 0.93
CA LYS A 87 -0.80 17.77 2.32
C LYS A 87 -1.99 17.14 3.03
N ILE A 88 -3.14 17.04 2.35
CA ILE A 88 -4.34 16.44 2.95
C ILE A 88 -4.09 14.97 3.26
N ALA A 89 -3.52 14.19 2.32
CA ALA A 89 -3.24 12.78 2.50
C ALA A 89 -2.25 12.53 3.65
N TYR A 90 -1.12 13.23 3.67
CA TYR A 90 -0.13 13.07 4.75
C TYR A 90 -0.73 13.45 6.11
N CYS A 91 -1.42 14.57 6.21
CA CYS A 91 -2.09 14.99 7.44
C CYS A 91 -3.14 13.97 7.90
N PHE A 92 -3.92 13.40 6.96
CA PHE A 92 -4.88 12.34 7.27
C PHE A 92 -4.21 11.13 7.92
N PHE A 93 -3.08 10.66 7.37
CA PHE A 93 -2.37 9.51 7.89
C PHE A 93 -1.52 9.80 9.15
N GLU A 94 -1.15 11.05 9.42
CA GLU A 94 -0.53 11.47 10.70
C GLU A 94 -1.41 11.19 11.93
N ALA A 95 -2.73 11.09 11.75
CA ALA A 95 -3.64 10.72 12.83
C ALA A 95 -3.45 9.29 13.34
N PHE A 96 -2.69 8.45 12.61
CA PHE A 96 -2.50 7.03 12.93
C PHE A 96 -1.08 6.78 13.40
N PRO A 97 -0.86 6.48 14.68
CA PRO A 97 0.47 6.15 15.20
C PRO A 97 0.84 4.72 14.81
N LEU A 98 1.10 4.50 13.50
CA LEU A 98 1.54 3.20 13.00
C LEU A 98 3.01 2.99 13.33
N GLU A 99 3.30 1.96 14.11
CA GLU A 99 4.65 1.51 14.39
C GLU A 99 4.91 0.20 13.65
N ALA A 100 5.79 0.24 12.65
CA ALA A 100 6.19 -0.95 11.93
C ALA A 100 7.16 -1.80 12.77
N TYR A 101 6.98 -3.11 12.71
CA TYR A 101 7.85 -4.09 13.35
C TYR A 101 8.32 -5.09 12.28
N THR A 102 9.58 -4.97 11.88
CA THR A 102 10.22 -5.93 10.97
C THR A 102 10.49 -7.25 11.67
N TYR A 103 10.09 -8.38 11.08
CA TYR A 103 10.38 -9.69 11.66
C TYR A 103 11.89 -9.95 11.73
N PRO A 104 12.38 -10.61 12.77
CA PRO A 104 13.83 -10.78 12.99
C PRO A 104 14.56 -11.49 11.83
N GLU A 105 13.89 -12.40 11.13
CA GLU A 105 14.42 -13.17 10.02
C GLU A 105 14.44 -12.41 8.68
N THR A 106 13.67 -11.33 8.55
CA THR A 106 13.47 -10.62 7.27
C THR A 106 14.78 -10.13 6.67
N ILE A 107 15.53 -9.32 7.39
CA ILE A 107 16.80 -8.76 6.89
C ILE A 107 17.84 -9.86 6.60
N PRO A 108 18.06 -10.86 7.50
CA PRO A 108 18.93 -12.00 7.19
C PRO A 108 18.57 -12.72 5.90
N VAL A 109 17.28 -13.02 5.66
CA VAL A 109 16.83 -13.70 4.44
C VAL A 109 17.05 -12.86 3.20
N LEU A 110 16.63 -11.59 3.21
CA LEU A 110 16.83 -10.67 2.08
C LEU A 110 18.32 -10.49 1.75
N TYR A 111 19.18 -10.40 2.77
CA TYR A 111 20.63 -10.35 2.59
C TYR A 111 21.18 -11.62 1.92
N GLN A 112 20.76 -12.81 2.38
CA GLN A 112 21.20 -14.09 1.81
C GLN A 112 20.77 -14.21 0.34
N LEU A 113 19.53 -13.87 -0.01
CA LEU A 113 19.06 -13.88 -1.38
C LEU A 113 19.95 -13.02 -2.29
N ARG A 114 20.29 -11.84 -1.83
CA ARG A 114 21.19 -10.93 -2.54
C ARG A 114 22.59 -11.51 -2.74
N THR A 115 23.16 -12.19 -1.72
CA THR A 115 24.50 -12.79 -1.80
C THR A 115 24.60 -13.94 -2.79
N ILE A 116 23.49 -14.65 -3.02
CA ILE A 116 23.42 -15.75 -4.02
C ILE A 116 22.91 -15.27 -5.38
N GLY A 117 22.76 -13.94 -5.58
CA GLY A 117 22.42 -13.33 -6.86
C GLY A 117 20.93 -13.41 -7.22
N ILE A 118 20.04 -13.68 -6.26
CA ILE A 118 18.58 -13.60 -6.46
C ILE A 118 18.17 -12.13 -6.40
N LYS A 119 17.45 -11.68 -7.42
CA LYS A 119 16.83 -10.34 -7.42
C LYS A 119 15.61 -10.31 -6.50
N THR A 120 15.39 -9.19 -5.84
CA THR A 120 14.30 -9.04 -4.89
C THR A 120 13.36 -7.90 -5.30
N ALA A 121 12.06 -8.14 -5.19
CA ALA A 121 11.04 -7.14 -5.48
C ALA A 121 9.92 -7.19 -4.43
N THR A 122 9.08 -6.16 -4.42
CA THR A 122 7.85 -6.14 -3.63
C THR A 122 6.62 -6.20 -4.55
N LEU A 123 5.53 -6.79 -4.05
CA LEU A 123 4.18 -6.55 -4.55
C LEU A 123 3.23 -6.49 -3.36
N THR A 124 2.90 -5.28 -2.94
CA THR A 124 2.10 -5.03 -1.74
C THR A 124 0.86 -4.21 -2.03
N ASP A 125 -0.24 -4.52 -1.34
CA ASP A 125 -1.46 -3.73 -1.37
C ASP A 125 -1.37 -2.61 -0.33
N VAL A 126 -1.36 -1.36 -0.79
CA VAL A 126 -1.28 -0.19 0.08
C VAL A 126 -2.66 0.20 0.61
N ALA A 127 -2.73 0.76 1.81
CA ALA A 127 -3.98 1.28 2.37
C ALA A 127 -4.61 2.33 1.44
N THR A 128 -5.94 2.30 1.32
CA THR A 128 -6.67 3.19 0.41
C THR A 128 -6.34 4.66 0.67
N GLY A 129 -5.80 5.33 -0.32
CA GLY A 129 -5.42 6.75 -0.23
C GLY A 129 -4.05 7.01 0.40
N MET A 130 -3.28 6.00 0.79
CA MET A 130 -1.94 6.20 1.34
C MET A 130 -0.92 6.49 0.21
N PRO A 131 -0.12 7.57 0.32
CA PRO A 131 1.00 7.79 -0.58
C PRO A 131 2.07 6.69 -0.48
N ASP A 132 2.63 6.25 -1.61
CA ASP A 132 3.67 5.21 -1.62
C ASP A 132 4.93 5.61 -0.84
N GLU A 133 5.31 6.89 -0.88
CA GLU A 133 6.46 7.38 -0.12
C GLU A 133 6.20 7.33 1.40
N LEU A 134 4.97 7.62 1.83
CA LEU A 134 4.58 7.45 3.22
C LEU A 134 4.59 5.98 3.62
N HIS A 135 4.05 5.09 2.78
CA HIS A 135 4.08 3.65 3.03
C HIS A 135 5.54 3.15 3.20
N LYS A 136 6.45 3.53 2.31
CA LYS A 136 7.88 3.17 2.41
C LYS A 136 8.56 3.73 3.65
N SER A 137 8.11 4.87 4.16
CA SER A 137 8.71 5.51 5.34
C SER A 137 8.47 4.75 6.65
N TYR A 138 7.56 3.78 6.67
CA TYR A 138 7.33 2.92 7.85
C TYR A 138 8.36 1.81 8.01
N PHE A 139 9.07 1.42 6.93
CA PHE A 139 10.06 0.36 6.92
C PHE A 139 11.33 0.75 6.13
N PRO A 140 11.96 1.88 6.48
CA PRO A 140 13.08 2.44 5.70
C PRO A 140 14.28 1.48 5.65
N GLU A 141 14.44 0.63 6.66
CA GLU A 141 15.52 -0.36 6.74
C GLU A 141 15.37 -1.51 5.73
N LEU A 142 14.14 -1.77 5.23
CA LEU A 142 13.89 -2.83 4.24
C LEU A 142 14.12 -2.34 2.81
N ILE A 143 13.89 -1.06 2.54
CA ILE A 143 13.93 -0.50 1.18
C ILE A 143 15.26 -0.80 0.44
N PRO A 144 16.45 -0.69 1.08
CA PRO A 144 17.73 -0.99 0.41
C PRO A 144 17.91 -2.44 -0.07
N TYR A 145 17.08 -3.36 0.41
CA TYR A 145 17.15 -4.76 0.03
C TYR A 145 16.33 -5.09 -1.22
N PHE A 146 15.46 -4.20 -1.67
CA PHE A 146 14.67 -4.45 -2.88
C PHE A 146 15.31 -3.79 -4.10
N ASP A 147 15.50 -4.60 -5.15
CA ASP A 147 15.95 -4.11 -6.47
C ASP A 147 14.80 -3.41 -7.20
N PHE A 148 13.54 -3.76 -6.90
CA PHE A 148 12.35 -3.15 -7.49
C PHE A 148 11.16 -3.13 -6.52
N TYR A 149 10.60 -1.95 -6.28
CA TYR A 149 9.42 -1.75 -5.43
C TYR A 149 8.18 -1.60 -6.30
N VAL A 150 7.20 -2.48 -6.11
CA VAL A 150 5.88 -2.43 -6.72
C VAL A 150 4.82 -2.42 -5.63
N SER A 151 3.87 -1.50 -5.74
CA SER A 151 2.67 -1.44 -4.90
C SER A 151 1.42 -1.48 -5.78
N SER A 152 0.26 -1.73 -5.15
CA SER A 152 -1.03 -1.70 -5.84
C SER A 152 -1.33 -0.35 -6.49
N THR A 153 -0.91 0.76 -5.88
CA THR A 153 -1.09 2.11 -6.43
C THR A 153 -0.17 2.39 -7.62
N LEU A 154 1.07 1.89 -7.60
CA LEU A 154 2.03 2.04 -8.71
C LEU A 154 1.64 1.21 -9.92
N CYS A 155 1.33 -0.07 -9.74
CA CYS A 155 0.87 -0.93 -10.83
C CYS A 155 -0.61 -0.70 -11.21
N ARG A 156 -1.36 0.07 -10.39
CA ARG A 156 -2.79 0.41 -10.52
C ARG A 156 -3.76 -0.77 -10.33
N TYR A 157 -3.29 -1.86 -9.79
CA TYR A 157 -4.09 -3.06 -9.51
C TYR A 157 -3.71 -3.69 -8.18
N ARG A 158 -4.73 -4.16 -7.47
CA ARG A 158 -4.58 -4.91 -6.22
C ARG A 158 -4.49 -6.41 -6.52
N LYS A 159 -3.84 -7.14 -5.64
CA LYS A 159 -3.90 -8.61 -5.64
C LYS A 159 -5.37 -9.06 -5.46
N PRO A 160 -5.83 -10.09 -6.17
CA PRO A 160 -5.07 -11.08 -6.95
C PRO A 160 -4.85 -10.73 -8.44
N ASN A 161 -4.98 -9.48 -8.88
CA ASN A 161 -4.65 -9.11 -10.25
C ASN A 161 -3.14 -9.31 -10.51
N ILE A 162 -2.80 -9.96 -11.63
CA ILE A 162 -1.42 -10.34 -11.98
C ILE A 162 -0.54 -9.17 -12.41
N LYS A 163 -1.10 -7.97 -12.62
CA LYS A 163 -0.38 -6.83 -13.23
C LYS A 163 0.93 -6.51 -12.52
N GLY A 164 0.96 -6.54 -11.18
CA GLY A 164 2.18 -6.26 -10.44
C GLY A 164 3.28 -7.30 -10.68
N LEU A 165 2.95 -8.60 -10.76
CA LEU A 165 3.92 -9.65 -11.10
C LEU A 165 4.38 -9.55 -12.57
N VAL A 166 3.49 -9.16 -13.47
CA VAL A 166 3.85 -8.87 -14.88
C VAL A 166 4.87 -7.73 -14.92
N ASP A 167 4.67 -6.64 -14.18
CA ASP A 167 5.59 -5.51 -14.14
C ASP A 167 6.97 -5.91 -13.60
N ILE A 168 7.00 -6.75 -12.55
CA ILE A 168 8.25 -7.30 -12.00
C ILE A 168 8.96 -8.18 -13.04
N ALA A 169 8.25 -9.09 -13.71
CA ALA A 169 8.81 -9.97 -14.72
C ALA A 169 9.40 -9.18 -15.89
N VAL A 170 8.69 -8.15 -16.37
CA VAL A 170 9.18 -7.26 -17.45
C VAL A 170 10.42 -6.49 -17.00
N HIS A 171 10.42 -5.94 -15.77
CA HIS A 171 11.54 -5.17 -15.23
C HIS A 171 12.85 -5.98 -15.21
N PHE A 172 12.77 -7.24 -14.79
CA PHE A 172 13.94 -8.11 -14.70
C PHE A 172 14.21 -8.96 -15.95
N GLY A 173 13.31 -8.97 -16.93
CA GLY A 173 13.42 -9.78 -18.14
C GLY A 173 13.35 -11.28 -17.86
N VAL A 174 12.51 -11.71 -16.91
CA VAL A 174 12.35 -13.10 -16.48
C VAL A 174 10.99 -13.67 -16.85
N LYS A 175 10.89 -15.00 -16.89
CA LYS A 175 9.65 -15.73 -17.10
C LYS A 175 8.98 -16.05 -15.75
N PRO A 176 7.66 -16.38 -15.74
CA PRO A 176 6.97 -16.76 -14.51
C PRO A 176 7.63 -17.91 -13.73
N ASP A 177 8.12 -18.94 -14.42
CA ASP A 177 8.81 -20.10 -13.85
C ASP A 177 10.20 -19.79 -13.24
N GLU A 178 10.70 -18.58 -13.44
CA GLU A 178 11.93 -18.07 -12.83
C GLU A 178 11.66 -17.18 -11.62
N MET A 179 10.39 -17.05 -11.21
CA MET A 179 9.93 -16.22 -10.09
C MET A 179 9.30 -17.05 -8.99
N ILE A 180 9.46 -16.56 -7.76
CA ILE A 180 8.67 -16.99 -6.62
C ILE A 180 7.99 -15.74 -6.00
N PHE A 181 6.74 -15.88 -5.58
CA PHE A 181 6.04 -14.84 -4.83
C PHE A 181 5.71 -15.34 -3.44
N ILE A 182 6.13 -14.60 -2.42
CA ILE A 182 5.96 -14.92 -1.01
C ILE A 182 4.98 -13.93 -0.39
N GLY A 183 3.93 -14.44 0.25
CA GLY A 183 2.91 -13.65 0.95
C GLY A 183 2.17 -14.51 1.96
N ASP A 184 1.36 -13.89 2.81
CA ASP A 184 0.66 -14.53 3.94
C ASP A 184 -0.86 -14.67 3.72
N GLU A 185 -1.41 -13.97 2.73
CA GLU A 185 -2.85 -13.99 2.46
C GLU A 185 -3.21 -14.89 1.26
N ARG A 186 -4.47 -15.35 1.24
CA ARG A 186 -5.00 -16.13 0.12
C ARG A 186 -4.84 -15.44 -1.23
N LYS A 187 -4.98 -14.10 -1.28
CA LYS A 187 -4.81 -13.34 -2.53
C LYS A 187 -3.39 -13.44 -3.10
N ASP A 188 -2.39 -13.69 -2.25
CA ASP A 188 -0.99 -13.85 -2.63
C ASP A 188 -0.76 -15.18 -3.37
N VAL A 189 -1.36 -16.25 -2.86
CA VAL A 189 -1.36 -17.54 -3.55
C VAL A 189 -2.08 -17.43 -4.89
N LEU A 190 -3.27 -16.81 -4.91
CA LEU A 190 -4.07 -16.66 -6.12
C LEU A 190 -3.38 -15.85 -7.21
N VAL A 191 -2.67 -14.77 -6.87
CA VAL A 191 -1.94 -13.98 -7.87
C VAL A 191 -0.76 -14.77 -8.43
N ALA A 192 -0.03 -15.52 -7.60
CA ALA A 192 1.09 -16.36 -8.04
C ALA A 192 0.61 -17.49 -8.97
N GLU A 193 -0.44 -18.21 -8.58
CA GLU A 193 -1.05 -19.26 -9.41
C GLU A 193 -1.55 -18.73 -10.76
N SER A 194 -2.27 -17.58 -10.73
CA SER A 194 -2.82 -16.96 -11.94
C SER A 194 -1.73 -16.44 -12.87
N PHE A 195 -0.61 -15.98 -12.33
CA PHE A 195 0.55 -15.55 -13.09
C PHE A 195 1.40 -16.72 -13.59
N GLY A 196 1.37 -17.85 -12.90
CA GLY A 196 2.14 -19.07 -13.24
C GLY A 196 3.53 -19.12 -12.61
N CYS A 197 3.76 -18.42 -11.48
CA CYS A 197 4.99 -18.55 -10.71
C CYS A 197 4.77 -19.42 -9.45
N THR A 198 5.87 -19.79 -8.79
CA THR A 198 5.82 -20.49 -7.50
C THR A 198 5.34 -19.53 -6.39
N SER A 199 4.53 -20.04 -5.44
CA SER A 199 4.15 -19.35 -4.20
C SER A 199 4.60 -20.14 -2.98
#